data_488c32495dc99a13b1903ee81eeb1e2c
#
_entry.id   488c32495dc99a13b1903ee81eeb1e2c
#
_cell.length_a   1.000
_cell.length_b   1.000
_cell.length_c   1.000
_cell.angle_alpha   90.00
_cell.angle_beta   90.00
_cell.angle_gamma   90.00
#
_symmetry.space_group_name_H-M   'P 1'
#
loop_
_entity.id
_entity.type
_entity.pdbx_description
1 polymer ?
#
loop_
_entity_poly.entity_id
_entity_poly.type
_entity_poly.pdbx_seq_one_letter_code
_entity_poly.pdbx_strand_id
1 'polypeptide(L)'
;HLSIRRQRQMCIRDRIETPEGPNIGLISSLCVYAKINELGFISTPYRKVADGKVDISDEGIEYLTAEEEEDKIIAQGNAPLDDNGKFVRDRVKARFEADFPVVPPTEIDLMDVAPQQIASIAASLIPFLEHDDANRALMGSNMMRQAVPLLKSEAPIVGTGIERQLARDSRTQITAEGDGVVEFVDATTIRILYDRTEEEEFVSFEPALKEYNIPKWRRTNQNMTIDLRPICEKGQRVTAGQILTEGYSTEDGELALGKNLLVAYMPWKGYNYEDAIVLNERVVREDLLTSVHVEEYSLEVRETKRGMEELSSD
;
A
#
# COMPACT_ATOMS: atom_id res chain seq x y z
N HIS A 1 -27.37 -16.64 12.39
CA HIS A 1 -26.40 -16.39 13.47
C HIS A 1 -24.95 -16.45 12.97
N LEU A 2 -24.56 -17.45 12.17
CA LEU A 2 -23.19 -17.55 11.61
C LEU A 2 -22.83 -16.37 10.67
N SER A 3 -23.76 -15.88 9.87
CA SER A 3 -23.52 -14.73 8.98
C SER A 3 -23.29 -13.42 9.74
N ILE A 4 -23.99 -13.24 10.87
CA ILE A 4 -23.84 -12.06 11.74
C ILE A 4 -22.51 -12.12 12.51
N ARG A 5 -22.06 -13.32 12.94
CA ARG A 5 -20.74 -13.50 13.56
C ARG A 5 -19.62 -13.25 12.58
N ARG A 6 -19.69 -13.75 11.33
CA ARG A 6 -18.75 -13.47 10.26
C ARG A 6 -18.69 -11.96 9.93
N GLN A 7 -19.84 -11.30 9.89
CA GLN A 7 -19.92 -9.85 9.70
C GLN A 7 -19.28 -9.06 10.86
N ARG A 8 -19.43 -9.52 12.11
CA ARG A 8 -18.77 -8.88 13.27
C ARG A 8 -17.25 -9.04 13.28
N GLN A 9 -16.73 -10.18 12.87
CA GLN A 9 -15.28 -10.38 12.74
C GLN A 9 -14.69 -9.53 11.60
N MET A 10 -15.36 -9.43 10.45
CA MET A 10 -15.01 -8.48 9.40
C MET A 10 -15.06 -7.03 9.91
N CYS A 11 -16.07 -6.64 10.68
CA CYS A 11 -16.22 -5.30 11.22
C CYS A 11 -15.10 -4.88 12.19
N ILE A 12 -14.42 -5.78 12.88
CA ILE A 12 -13.28 -5.43 13.75
C ILE A 12 -12.02 -5.17 12.94
N ARG A 13 -11.85 -5.86 11.81
CA ARG A 13 -10.69 -5.73 10.92
C ARG A 13 -10.77 -4.57 9.94
N ASP A 14 -12.00 -4.13 9.57
CA ASP A 14 -12.24 -3.18 8.48
C ASP A 14 -12.90 -1.86 8.92
N ARG A 15 -12.88 -1.52 10.21
CA ARG A 15 -13.65 -0.40 10.76
C ARG A 15 -13.26 0.99 10.23
N ILE A 16 -12.03 1.16 9.75
CA ILE A 16 -11.49 2.48 9.40
C ILE A 16 -11.56 2.74 7.89
N GLU A 17 -11.64 1.68 7.07
CA GLU A 17 -11.70 1.83 5.62
C GLU A 17 -12.99 1.23 5.07
N THR A 18 -13.96 2.08 4.78
CA THR A 18 -15.22 1.74 4.10
C THR A 18 -15.64 2.95 3.26
N PRO A 19 -16.35 2.77 2.12
CA PRO A 19 -16.88 3.90 1.37
C PRO A 19 -17.84 4.75 2.21
N GLU A 20 -17.90 6.03 1.91
CA GLU A 20 -18.92 6.92 2.43
C GLU A 20 -20.18 6.80 1.55
N GLY A 21 -21.36 6.83 2.18
CA GLY A 21 -22.64 6.81 1.48
C GLY A 21 -23.40 5.48 1.60
N PRO A 22 -24.22 5.10 0.59
CA PRO A 22 -25.13 3.96 0.67
C PRO A 22 -24.43 2.61 0.91
N ASN A 23 -23.18 2.48 0.50
CA ASN A 23 -22.37 1.25 0.59
C ASN A 23 -21.54 1.18 1.88
N ILE A 24 -21.75 2.07 2.84
CA ILE A 24 -21.01 2.07 4.10
C ILE A 24 -21.16 0.73 4.83
N GLY A 25 -20.04 0.13 5.22
CA GLY A 25 -20.00 -1.17 5.91
C GLY A 25 -20.31 -2.39 5.04
N LEU A 26 -20.67 -2.21 3.75
CA LEU A 26 -20.91 -3.32 2.82
C LEU A 26 -19.67 -3.65 2.00
N ILE A 27 -18.84 -2.67 1.72
CA ILE A 27 -17.57 -2.81 1.01
C ILE A 27 -16.46 -2.59 2.02
N SER A 28 -15.53 -3.52 2.11
CA SER A 28 -14.39 -3.47 3.01
C SER A 28 -13.10 -3.80 2.28
N SER A 29 -11.96 -3.50 2.90
CA SER A 29 -10.63 -3.74 2.37
C SER A 29 -9.89 -4.77 3.22
N LEU A 30 -8.93 -5.47 2.63
CA LEU A 30 -8.06 -6.38 3.37
C LEU A 30 -7.17 -5.62 4.35
N CYS A 31 -7.00 -6.19 5.54
CA CYS A 31 -6.03 -5.71 6.51
C CYS A 31 -4.59 -5.98 6.06
N VAL A 32 -3.66 -5.25 6.63
CA VAL A 32 -2.22 -5.50 6.47
C VAL A 32 -1.92 -6.94 6.94
N TYR A 33 -1.11 -7.66 6.17
CA TYR A 33 -0.75 -9.08 6.37
C TYR A 33 -1.86 -10.11 6.12
N ALA A 34 -3.11 -9.72 5.83
CA ALA A 34 -4.14 -10.67 5.43
C ALA A 34 -3.82 -11.28 4.06
N LYS A 35 -4.03 -12.57 3.92
CA LYS A 35 -3.85 -13.34 2.68
C LYS A 35 -5.12 -14.09 2.34
N ILE A 36 -5.27 -14.45 1.08
CA ILE A 36 -6.31 -15.34 0.61
C ILE A 36 -5.67 -16.71 0.44
N ASN A 37 -6.25 -17.73 1.11
CA ASN A 37 -5.77 -19.10 0.98
C ASN A 37 -6.22 -19.73 -0.37
N GLU A 38 -5.74 -20.95 -0.66
CA GLU A 38 -6.06 -21.66 -1.90
C GLU A 38 -7.56 -21.94 -2.08
N LEU A 39 -8.30 -21.99 -1.00
CA LEU A 39 -9.75 -22.19 -0.98
C LEU A 39 -10.56 -20.89 -1.13
N GLY A 40 -9.90 -19.74 -1.22
CA GLY A 40 -10.53 -18.43 -1.35
C GLY A 40 -10.97 -17.79 -0.03
N PHE A 41 -10.58 -18.33 1.14
CA PHE A 41 -10.85 -17.73 2.45
C PHE A 41 -9.75 -16.76 2.87
N ILE A 42 -10.15 -15.71 3.59
CA ILE A 42 -9.21 -14.76 4.17
C ILE A 42 -8.57 -15.39 5.40
N SER A 43 -7.24 -15.42 5.43
CA SER A 43 -6.44 -15.85 6.57
C SER A 43 -5.53 -14.73 7.07
N THR A 44 -5.26 -14.71 8.37
CA THR A 44 -4.40 -13.73 9.03
C THR A 44 -3.35 -14.42 9.87
N PRO A 45 -2.14 -13.83 10.01
CA PRO A 45 -1.05 -14.44 10.74
C PRO A 45 -1.20 -14.21 12.24
N TYR A 46 -0.90 -15.24 13.01
CA TYR A 46 -0.84 -15.21 14.47
C TYR A 46 0.41 -15.93 14.96
N ARG A 47 0.94 -15.49 16.10
CA ARG A 47 2.02 -16.17 16.83
C ARG A 47 1.40 -17.14 17.82
N LYS A 48 1.93 -18.36 17.89
CA LYS A 48 1.49 -19.36 18.88
C LYS A 48 1.98 -18.98 20.27
N VAL A 49 1.12 -19.21 21.26
CA VAL A 49 1.46 -19.06 22.68
C VAL A 49 1.27 -20.41 23.36
N ALA A 50 2.30 -20.86 24.08
CA ALA A 50 2.28 -22.06 24.88
C ALA A 50 2.73 -21.74 26.30
N ASP A 51 1.89 -22.05 27.28
CA ASP A 51 2.16 -21.82 28.72
C ASP A 51 2.60 -20.38 29.05
N GLY A 52 1.98 -19.39 28.42
CA GLY A 52 2.32 -17.98 28.60
C GLY A 52 3.64 -17.53 27.97
N LYS A 53 4.18 -18.34 27.05
CA LYS A 53 5.35 -18.02 26.25
C LYS A 53 4.97 -17.92 24.78
N VAL A 54 5.27 -16.79 24.15
CA VAL A 54 5.05 -16.52 22.73
C VAL A 54 6.22 -17.06 21.91
N ASP A 55 5.94 -17.74 20.80
CA ASP A 55 6.96 -18.10 19.84
C ASP A 55 7.31 -16.89 18.98
N ILE A 56 8.53 -16.36 19.16
CA ILE A 56 9.01 -15.15 18.46
C ILE A 56 9.60 -15.51 17.08
N SER A 57 9.86 -16.79 16.79
CA SER A 57 10.41 -17.21 15.51
C SER A 57 9.44 -16.96 14.36
N ASP A 58 9.97 -16.73 13.16
CA ASP A 58 9.13 -16.57 11.96
C ASP A 58 8.43 -17.90 11.58
N GLU A 59 8.98 -19.03 11.98
CA GLU A 59 8.39 -20.37 11.79
C GLU A 59 7.17 -20.59 12.71
N GLY A 60 7.08 -19.87 13.84
CA GLY A 60 5.96 -19.90 14.77
C GLY A 60 4.72 -19.12 14.31
N ILE A 61 4.77 -18.50 13.12
CA ILE A 61 3.64 -17.75 12.56
C ILE A 61 2.72 -18.71 11.81
N GLU A 62 1.48 -18.78 12.23
CA GLU A 62 0.43 -19.57 11.59
C GLU A 62 -0.65 -18.67 11.01
N TYR A 63 -1.05 -18.97 9.76
CA TYR A 63 -2.16 -18.26 9.11
C TYR A 63 -3.46 -19.00 9.39
N LEU A 64 -4.36 -18.36 10.12
CA LEU A 64 -5.64 -18.92 10.50
C LEU A 64 -6.80 -18.22 9.79
N THR A 65 -7.82 -19.00 9.47
CA THR A 65 -9.10 -18.49 8.98
C THR A 65 -9.97 -18.02 10.16
N ALA A 66 -11.06 -17.30 9.86
CA ALA A 66 -11.97 -16.81 10.90
C ALA A 66 -12.64 -17.93 11.71
N GLU A 67 -12.83 -19.09 11.12
CA GLU A 67 -13.43 -20.28 11.79
C GLU A 67 -12.45 -20.90 12.78
N GLU A 68 -11.17 -20.99 12.40
CA GLU A 68 -10.11 -21.55 13.25
C GLU A 68 -9.73 -20.63 14.42
N GLU A 69 -10.04 -19.34 14.30
CA GLU A 69 -9.77 -18.30 15.30
C GLU A 69 -10.89 -18.17 16.34
N GLU A 70 -12.14 -18.60 16.00
CA GLU A 70 -13.34 -18.26 16.77
C GLU A 70 -13.28 -18.68 18.25
N ASP A 71 -12.71 -19.84 18.54
CA ASP A 71 -12.63 -20.42 19.89
C ASP A 71 -11.33 -20.10 20.63
N LYS A 72 -10.48 -19.17 20.10
CA LYS A 72 -9.15 -18.90 20.66
C LYS A 72 -9.07 -17.53 21.33
N ILE A 73 -8.33 -17.48 22.42
CA ILE A 73 -8.03 -16.24 23.15
C ILE A 73 -6.75 -15.63 22.56
N ILE A 74 -6.89 -14.43 21.99
CA ILE A 74 -5.83 -13.78 21.23
C ILE A 74 -5.32 -12.54 21.95
N ALA A 75 -4.04 -12.53 22.31
CA ALA A 75 -3.39 -11.36 22.91
C ALA A 75 -3.12 -10.28 21.87
N GLN A 76 -3.13 -9.02 22.31
CA GLN A 76 -2.80 -7.88 21.44
C GLN A 76 -1.30 -7.86 21.12
N GLY A 77 -0.93 -7.47 19.89
CA GLY A 77 0.45 -7.40 19.43
C GLY A 77 1.35 -6.38 20.14
N ASN A 78 0.78 -5.48 20.95
CA ASN A 78 1.52 -4.52 21.80
C ASN A 78 1.71 -4.97 23.25
N ALA A 79 1.30 -6.20 23.60
CA ALA A 79 1.52 -6.72 24.93
C ALA A 79 3.03 -6.84 25.23
N PRO A 80 3.52 -6.31 26.38
CA PRO A 80 4.94 -6.34 26.70
C PRO A 80 5.41 -7.77 26.93
N LEU A 81 6.45 -8.17 26.20
CA LEU A 81 7.13 -9.44 26.33
C LEU A 81 8.54 -9.24 26.90
N ASP A 82 9.04 -10.24 27.61
CA ASP A 82 10.42 -10.37 28.02
C ASP A 82 11.29 -10.90 26.86
N ASP A 83 12.61 -10.81 26.96
CA ASP A 83 13.58 -11.31 25.96
C ASP A 83 13.37 -12.81 25.61
N ASN A 84 12.78 -13.57 26.52
CA ASN A 84 12.45 -14.97 26.35
C ASN A 84 11.06 -15.24 25.72
N GLY A 85 10.31 -14.19 25.37
CA GLY A 85 8.96 -14.30 24.83
C GLY A 85 7.86 -14.51 25.86
N LYS A 86 8.13 -14.32 27.17
CA LYS A 86 7.11 -14.41 28.21
C LYS A 86 6.42 -13.06 28.41
N PHE A 87 5.11 -13.10 28.71
CA PHE A 87 4.38 -11.89 29.09
C PHE A 87 4.90 -11.35 30.42
N VAL A 88 5.23 -10.05 30.45
CA VAL A 88 5.73 -9.36 31.65
C VAL A 88 4.63 -9.12 32.69
N ARG A 89 3.38 -9.02 32.24
CA ARG A 89 2.23 -8.72 33.11
C ARG A 89 1.50 -9.99 33.51
N ASP A 90 1.05 -10.06 34.76
CA ASP A 90 0.24 -11.17 35.32
C ASP A 90 -1.15 -11.23 34.66
N ARG A 91 -1.62 -10.15 34.04
CA ARG A 91 -2.87 -10.08 33.29
C ARG A 91 -2.66 -9.31 31.98
N VAL A 92 -3.13 -9.90 30.90
CA VAL A 92 -2.98 -9.40 29.54
C VAL A 92 -4.35 -9.12 28.94
N LYS A 93 -4.48 -8.00 28.22
CA LYS A 93 -5.66 -7.73 27.41
C LYS A 93 -5.67 -8.67 26.21
N ALA A 94 -6.74 -9.42 26.10
CA ALA A 94 -6.94 -10.34 24.99
C ALA A 94 -8.27 -10.05 24.27
N ARG A 95 -8.44 -10.65 23.13
CA ARG A 95 -9.68 -10.66 22.36
C ARG A 95 -10.24 -12.09 22.38
N PHE A 96 -11.51 -12.23 22.70
CA PHE A 96 -12.22 -13.48 22.63
C PHE A 96 -13.61 -13.22 22.06
N GLU A 97 -13.94 -13.82 20.93
CA GLU A 97 -15.15 -13.51 20.17
C GLU A 97 -15.37 -12.00 19.95
N ALA A 98 -16.35 -11.40 20.61
CA ALA A 98 -16.68 -9.97 20.52
C ALA A 98 -16.26 -9.16 21.76
N ASP A 99 -15.69 -9.80 22.78
CA ASP A 99 -15.30 -9.20 24.04
C ASP A 99 -13.79 -9.02 24.15
N PHE A 100 -13.37 -8.12 25.05
CA PHE A 100 -11.96 -7.84 25.34
C PHE A 100 -11.66 -8.17 26.81
N PRO A 101 -11.60 -9.46 27.16
CA PRO A 101 -11.28 -9.87 28.52
C PRO A 101 -9.83 -9.59 28.90
N VAL A 102 -9.60 -9.47 30.21
CA VAL A 102 -8.25 -9.40 30.79
C VAL A 102 -7.97 -10.73 31.48
N VAL A 103 -7.15 -11.56 30.83
CA VAL A 103 -6.90 -12.95 31.22
C VAL A 103 -5.46 -13.16 31.70
N PRO A 104 -5.18 -14.22 32.47
CA PRO A 104 -3.81 -14.62 32.79
C PRO A 104 -3.09 -15.15 31.52
N PRO A 105 -1.75 -15.03 31.45
CA PRO A 105 -0.97 -15.48 30.28
C PRO A 105 -1.15 -16.95 29.90
N THR A 106 -1.51 -17.80 30.87
CA THR A 106 -1.70 -19.24 30.66
C THR A 106 -2.96 -19.61 29.87
N GLU A 107 -3.93 -18.69 29.79
CA GLU A 107 -5.17 -18.88 29.03
C GLU A 107 -5.08 -18.36 27.59
N ILE A 108 -3.97 -17.73 27.20
CA ILE A 108 -3.76 -17.14 25.88
C ILE A 108 -3.29 -18.24 24.93
N ASP A 109 -4.01 -18.41 23.83
CA ASP A 109 -3.67 -19.37 22.77
C ASP A 109 -2.80 -18.77 21.69
N LEU A 110 -3.09 -17.52 21.31
CA LEU A 110 -2.47 -16.81 20.18
C LEU A 110 -2.13 -15.37 20.56
N MET A 111 -1.22 -14.78 19.78
CA MET A 111 -0.89 -13.37 19.85
C MET A 111 -0.87 -12.76 18.44
N ASP A 112 -1.39 -11.55 18.29
CA ASP A 112 -1.26 -10.77 17.05
C ASP A 112 0.23 -10.53 16.74
N VAL A 113 0.61 -10.63 15.47
CA VAL A 113 2.01 -10.45 15.04
C VAL A 113 2.45 -8.99 15.22
N ALA A 114 1.56 -8.04 14.92
CA ALA A 114 1.82 -6.62 15.04
C ALA A 114 0.51 -5.84 15.29
N PRO A 115 0.57 -4.66 15.94
CA PRO A 115 -0.61 -3.82 16.13
C PRO A 115 -1.26 -3.36 14.82
N GLN A 116 -0.47 -3.17 13.75
CA GLN A 116 -0.93 -2.74 12.43
C GLN A 116 -1.82 -3.78 11.74
N GLN A 117 -1.81 -5.02 12.22
CA GLN A 117 -2.58 -6.13 11.66
C GLN A 117 -4.10 -5.88 11.61
N ILE A 118 -4.61 -4.99 12.47
CA ILE A 118 -6.04 -4.63 12.51
C ILE A 118 -6.40 -3.48 11.57
N ALA A 119 -5.42 -2.79 10.99
CA ALA A 119 -5.62 -1.68 10.09
C ALA A 119 -5.58 -2.13 8.63
N SER A 120 -6.36 -1.47 7.78
CA SER A 120 -6.21 -1.58 6.33
C SER A 120 -4.93 -0.88 5.86
N ILE A 121 -4.54 -1.11 4.60
CA ILE A 121 -3.35 -0.49 4.02
C ILE A 121 -3.45 1.03 4.06
N ALA A 122 -4.58 1.61 3.66
CA ALA A 122 -4.75 3.06 3.66
C ALA A 122 -4.75 3.63 5.09
N ALA A 123 -5.42 2.98 6.04
CA ALA A 123 -5.38 3.39 7.43
C ALA A 123 -3.99 3.29 8.06
N SER A 124 -3.19 2.31 7.65
CA SER A 124 -1.81 2.13 8.14
C SER A 124 -0.83 3.20 7.66
N LEU A 125 -1.19 3.98 6.64
CA LEU A 125 -0.43 5.12 6.15
C LEU A 125 -0.66 6.41 6.95
N ILE A 126 -1.66 6.45 7.84
CA ILE A 126 -1.98 7.65 8.64
C ILE A 126 -1.04 7.71 9.84
N PRO A 127 -0.14 8.69 9.92
CA PRO A 127 0.69 8.86 11.11
C PRO A 127 -0.17 9.32 12.29
N PHE A 128 0.15 8.84 13.50
CA PHE A 128 -0.57 9.16 14.73
C PHE A 128 -2.07 8.84 14.68
N LEU A 129 -2.45 7.76 14.00
CA LEU A 129 -3.84 7.33 13.83
C LEU A 129 -4.60 7.21 15.15
N GLU A 130 -3.93 6.81 16.23
CA GLU A 130 -4.51 6.67 17.57
C GLU A 130 -5.00 7.98 18.19
N HIS A 131 -4.58 9.13 17.67
CA HIS A 131 -5.00 10.47 18.11
C HIS A 131 -6.16 11.03 17.30
N ASP A 132 -6.52 10.39 16.19
CA ASP A 132 -7.58 10.85 15.31
C ASP A 132 -8.94 10.26 15.66
N ASP A 133 -10.00 11.04 15.45
CA ASP A 133 -11.36 10.51 15.47
C ASP A 133 -11.58 9.49 14.33
N ALA A 134 -12.29 8.40 14.62
CA ALA A 134 -12.51 7.32 13.67
C ALA A 134 -13.18 7.80 12.37
N ASN A 135 -14.11 8.76 12.45
CA ASN A 135 -14.78 9.31 11.27
C ASN A 135 -13.81 10.09 10.38
N ARG A 136 -12.89 10.87 10.98
CA ARG A 136 -11.89 11.62 10.22
C ARG A 136 -10.80 10.73 9.65
N ALA A 137 -10.40 9.69 10.35
CA ALA A 137 -9.48 8.68 9.84
C ALA A 137 -10.08 7.95 8.62
N LEU A 138 -11.38 7.62 8.65
CA LEU A 138 -12.10 7.04 7.52
C LEU A 138 -12.08 7.98 6.30
N MET A 139 -12.40 9.26 6.48
CA MET A 139 -12.37 10.25 5.40
C MET A 139 -10.96 10.39 4.81
N GLY A 140 -9.93 10.51 5.65
CA GLY A 140 -8.54 10.60 5.21
C GLY A 140 -8.07 9.36 4.45
N SER A 141 -8.43 8.18 4.92
CA SER A 141 -8.16 6.90 4.26
C SER A 141 -8.78 6.83 2.85
N ASN A 142 -10.04 7.27 2.73
CA ASN A 142 -10.73 7.34 1.44
C ASN A 142 -10.07 8.37 0.49
N MET A 143 -9.65 9.53 1.00
CA MET A 143 -8.98 10.57 0.20
C MET A 143 -7.62 10.13 -0.32
N MET A 144 -6.83 9.37 0.46
CA MET A 144 -5.53 8.85 -0.01
C MET A 144 -5.66 7.98 -1.26
N ARG A 145 -6.76 7.23 -1.40
CA ARG A 145 -7.03 6.41 -2.60
C ARG A 145 -7.39 7.23 -3.84
N GLN A 146 -7.70 8.50 -3.70
CA GLN A 146 -8.06 9.44 -4.76
C GLN A 146 -6.90 10.37 -5.12
N ALA A 147 -5.71 10.14 -4.57
CA ALA A 147 -4.54 10.97 -4.83
C ALA A 147 -4.17 10.96 -6.32
N VAL A 148 -3.99 12.14 -6.88
CA VAL A 148 -3.59 12.33 -8.28
C VAL A 148 -2.07 12.28 -8.39
N PRO A 149 -1.50 11.50 -9.32
CA PRO A 149 -0.06 11.50 -9.56
C PRO A 149 0.41 12.89 -9.99
N LEU A 150 1.35 13.46 -9.24
CA LEU A 150 1.94 14.77 -9.54
C LEU A 150 3.14 14.64 -10.47
N LEU A 151 3.49 15.72 -11.18
CA LEU A 151 4.72 15.79 -11.98
C LEU A 151 5.97 15.54 -11.14
N LYS A 152 5.99 16.09 -9.94
CA LYS A 152 7.02 15.85 -8.92
C LYS A 152 6.34 15.63 -7.60
N SER A 153 6.28 14.41 -7.14
CA SER A 153 5.84 14.05 -5.80
C SER A 153 6.99 14.27 -4.80
N GLU A 154 6.70 14.25 -3.51
CA GLU A 154 7.67 14.29 -2.43
C GLU A 154 7.33 13.21 -1.40
N ALA A 155 8.35 12.52 -0.92
CA ALA A 155 8.21 11.59 0.18
C ALA A 155 7.73 12.31 1.45
N PRO A 156 6.83 11.71 2.25
CA PRO A 156 6.33 12.33 3.45
C PRO A 156 7.45 12.50 4.48
N ILE A 157 7.55 13.69 5.10
CA ILE A 157 8.52 13.95 6.17
C ILE A 157 8.20 13.11 7.40
N VAL A 158 6.90 12.93 7.69
CA VAL A 158 6.40 12.08 8.76
C VAL A 158 5.63 10.94 8.14
N GLY A 159 6.12 9.72 8.32
CA GLY A 159 5.52 8.50 7.79
C GLY A 159 5.38 7.43 8.88
N THR A 160 4.75 6.33 8.53
CA THR A 160 4.53 5.18 9.40
C THR A 160 5.59 4.08 9.21
N GLY A 161 6.40 4.17 8.16
CA GLY A 161 7.42 3.19 7.79
C GLY A 161 6.93 2.09 6.83
N ILE A 162 5.63 2.04 6.53
CA ILE A 162 5.07 1.07 5.59
C ILE A 162 5.16 1.55 4.13
N GLU A 163 5.48 2.82 3.91
CA GLU A 163 5.51 3.47 2.60
C GLU A 163 6.48 2.79 1.63
N ARG A 164 7.66 2.39 2.10
CA ARG A 164 8.67 1.66 1.30
C ARG A 164 8.16 0.29 0.87
N GLN A 165 7.56 -0.43 1.81
CA GLN A 165 7.02 -1.75 1.51
C GLN A 165 5.88 -1.65 0.50
N LEU A 166 4.99 -0.68 0.64
CA LEU A 166 3.89 -0.46 -0.30
C LEU A 166 4.38 -0.07 -1.69
N ALA A 167 5.36 0.83 -1.80
CA ALA A 167 5.95 1.20 -3.09
C ALA A 167 6.57 -0.01 -3.79
N ARG A 168 7.29 -0.86 -3.07
CA ARG A 168 7.89 -2.09 -3.58
C ARG A 168 6.84 -3.12 -3.99
N ASP A 169 5.86 -3.39 -3.14
CA ASP A 169 4.85 -4.42 -3.35
C ASP A 169 3.83 -4.03 -4.42
N SER A 170 3.63 -2.74 -4.66
CA SER A 170 2.79 -2.22 -5.75
C SER A 170 3.35 -2.56 -7.14
N ARG A 171 4.64 -2.87 -7.25
CA ARG A 171 5.36 -3.16 -8.50
C ARG A 171 5.21 -2.06 -9.56
N THR A 172 4.97 -0.84 -9.14
CA THR A 172 4.92 0.32 -10.05
C THR A 172 6.31 0.75 -10.50
N GLN A 173 7.31 0.50 -9.66
CA GLN A 173 8.72 0.77 -9.95
C GLN A 173 9.37 -0.46 -10.59
N ILE A 174 10.33 -0.22 -11.47
CA ILE A 174 11.17 -1.27 -12.03
C ILE A 174 12.33 -1.53 -11.06
N THR A 175 12.52 -2.77 -10.67
CA THR A 175 13.60 -3.20 -9.78
C THR A 175 14.52 -4.17 -10.47
N ALA A 176 15.80 -4.18 -10.09
CA ALA A 176 16.76 -5.16 -10.58
C ALA A 176 16.41 -6.57 -10.06
N GLU A 177 16.45 -7.57 -10.92
CA GLU A 177 16.12 -8.96 -10.57
C GLU A 177 17.29 -9.70 -9.94
N GLY A 178 18.52 -9.26 -10.23
CA GLY A 178 19.77 -9.85 -9.75
C GLY A 178 20.87 -8.81 -9.64
N ASP A 179 22.04 -9.28 -9.26
CA ASP A 179 23.25 -8.47 -9.24
C ASP A 179 23.79 -8.32 -10.67
N GLY A 180 24.23 -7.12 -11.03
CA GLY A 180 24.70 -6.86 -12.38
C GLY A 180 25.24 -5.46 -12.59
N VAL A 181 25.49 -5.12 -13.86
CA VAL A 181 25.98 -3.80 -14.27
C VAL A 181 25.07 -3.19 -15.32
N VAL A 182 24.74 -1.93 -15.16
CA VAL A 182 23.92 -1.15 -16.11
C VAL A 182 24.78 -0.86 -17.36
N GLU A 183 24.40 -1.45 -18.49
CA GLU A 183 25.13 -1.25 -19.75
C GLU A 183 24.65 -0.01 -20.50
N PHE A 184 23.35 0.21 -20.48
CA PHE A 184 22.73 1.32 -21.21
C PHE A 184 21.52 1.88 -20.44
N VAL A 185 21.39 3.20 -20.45
CA VAL A 185 20.23 3.92 -19.88
C VAL A 185 19.89 5.08 -20.80
N ASP A 186 18.61 5.17 -21.15
CA ASP A 186 17.99 6.36 -21.69
C ASP A 186 16.62 6.62 -21.04
N ALA A 187 15.87 7.61 -21.52
CA ALA A 187 14.58 7.97 -20.94
C ALA A 187 13.51 6.85 -21.06
N THR A 188 13.68 5.90 -21.96
CA THR A 188 12.69 4.88 -22.31
C THR A 188 13.15 3.45 -22.05
N THR A 189 14.48 3.25 -21.90
CA THR A 189 15.07 1.91 -21.86
C THR A 189 16.21 1.83 -20.87
N ILE A 190 16.24 0.78 -20.06
CA ILE A 190 17.39 0.39 -19.23
C ILE A 190 17.82 -1.00 -19.66
N ARG A 191 19.13 -1.20 -19.89
CA ARG A 191 19.73 -2.53 -20.16
C ARG A 191 20.70 -2.86 -19.06
N ILE A 192 20.53 -4.03 -18.47
CA ILE A 192 21.37 -4.55 -17.39
C ILE A 192 21.97 -5.86 -17.81
N LEU A 193 23.26 -5.98 -17.66
CA LEU A 193 23.98 -7.25 -17.78
C LEU A 193 24.09 -7.85 -16.38
N TYR A 194 23.37 -8.93 -16.14
CA TYR A 194 23.35 -9.63 -14.86
C TYR A 194 24.53 -10.59 -14.73
N ASP A 195 25.08 -10.63 -13.52
CA ASP A 195 26.09 -11.61 -13.15
C ASP A 195 25.40 -12.96 -13.01
N ARG A 196 25.87 -13.97 -13.73
CA ARG A 196 25.34 -15.34 -13.67
C ARG A 196 26.45 -16.32 -13.33
N THR A 197 26.10 -17.33 -12.56
CA THR A 197 26.96 -18.47 -12.34
C THR A 197 26.91 -19.41 -13.57
N GLU A 198 27.95 -20.25 -13.78
CA GLU A 198 27.97 -21.22 -14.88
C GLU A 198 26.77 -22.19 -14.82
N GLU A 199 26.28 -22.51 -13.61
CA GLU A 199 25.11 -23.37 -13.41
C GLU A 199 23.81 -22.68 -13.82
N GLU A 200 23.65 -21.40 -13.48
CA GLU A 200 22.50 -20.57 -13.87
C GLU A 200 22.47 -20.33 -15.38
N GLU A 201 23.62 -20.11 -16.02
CA GLU A 201 23.72 -19.94 -17.46
C GLU A 201 23.33 -21.22 -18.22
N PHE A 202 23.61 -22.39 -17.66
CA PHE A 202 23.22 -23.66 -18.24
C PHE A 202 21.72 -23.98 -18.09
N VAL A 203 21.11 -23.60 -16.96
CA VAL A 203 19.70 -23.89 -16.64
C VAL A 203 18.74 -22.83 -17.19
N SER A 204 19.17 -21.57 -17.23
CA SER A 204 18.31 -20.45 -17.66
C SER A 204 18.30 -20.30 -19.18
N PHE A 205 17.08 -20.26 -19.75
CA PHE A 205 16.88 -19.93 -21.18
C PHE A 205 16.84 -18.42 -21.44
N GLU A 206 16.88 -17.58 -20.41
CA GLU A 206 16.86 -16.14 -20.55
C GLU A 206 18.26 -15.57 -20.85
N PRO A 207 18.40 -14.52 -21.69
CA PRO A 207 19.68 -13.87 -21.93
C PRO A 207 20.19 -13.16 -20.65
N ALA A 208 21.51 -13.12 -20.45
CA ALA A 208 22.13 -12.41 -19.34
C ALA A 208 21.89 -10.90 -19.43
N LEU A 209 21.78 -10.37 -20.65
CA LEU A 209 21.41 -8.99 -20.92
C LEU A 209 19.89 -8.86 -20.93
N LYS A 210 19.34 -8.12 -19.95
CA LYS A 210 17.91 -7.86 -19.85
C LYS A 210 17.59 -6.40 -20.14
N GLU A 211 16.54 -6.19 -20.94
CA GLU A 211 16.05 -4.88 -21.34
C GLU A 211 14.74 -4.57 -20.61
N TYR A 212 14.69 -3.40 -19.98
CA TYR A 212 13.52 -2.87 -19.30
C TYR A 212 13.00 -1.65 -20.04
N ASN A 213 11.75 -1.70 -20.48
CA ASN A 213 11.09 -0.57 -21.10
C ASN A 213 10.42 0.30 -20.05
N ILE A 214 10.74 1.58 -20.04
CA ILE A 214 10.22 2.58 -19.11
C ILE A 214 8.96 3.22 -19.72
N PRO A 215 7.78 3.08 -19.09
CA PRO A 215 6.58 3.74 -19.60
C PRO A 215 6.69 5.26 -19.47
N LYS A 216 6.41 5.96 -20.55
CA LYS A 216 6.37 7.41 -20.63
C LYS A 216 4.97 7.88 -20.98
N TRP A 217 4.40 8.76 -20.16
CA TRP A 217 3.11 9.42 -20.40
C TRP A 217 1.97 8.45 -20.76
N ARG A 218 2.02 7.23 -20.25
CA ARG A 218 1.00 6.22 -20.53
C ARG A 218 -0.29 6.58 -19.80
N ARG A 219 -1.41 6.67 -20.53
CA ARG A 219 -2.73 6.93 -19.98
C ARG A 219 -3.20 5.79 -19.06
N THR A 220 -3.79 6.14 -17.94
CA THR A 220 -4.54 5.21 -17.06
C THR A 220 -6.04 5.25 -17.40
N ASN A 221 -6.80 4.29 -16.83
CA ASN A 221 -8.26 4.26 -17.01
C ASN A 221 -8.97 5.51 -16.47
N GLN A 222 -8.36 6.23 -15.52
CA GLN A 222 -8.88 7.48 -14.95
C GLN A 222 -8.29 8.73 -15.63
N ASN A 223 -7.76 8.58 -16.84
CA ASN A 223 -7.15 9.66 -17.64
C ASN A 223 -5.93 10.34 -16.99
N MET A 224 -5.30 9.67 -16.03
CA MET A 224 -4.04 10.12 -15.44
C MET A 224 -2.85 9.54 -16.21
N THR A 225 -1.64 9.98 -15.90
CA THR A 225 -0.43 9.52 -16.59
C THR A 225 0.49 8.73 -15.70
N ILE A 226 1.02 7.64 -16.24
CA ILE A 226 2.16 6.92 -15.70
C ILE A 226 3.41 7.40 -16.43
N ASP A 227 4.29 8.05 -15.71
CA ASP A 227 5.59 8.51 -16.21
C ASP A 227 6.68 8.10 -15.23
N LEU A 228 7.57 7.21 -15.65
CA LEU A 228 8.70 6.76 -14.85
C LEU A 228 9.99 7.39 -15.40
N ARG A 229 10.94 7.64 -14.49
CA ARG A 229 12.26 8.17 -14.80
C ARG A 229 13.34 7.21 -14.30
N PRO A 230 14.40 6.95 -15.06
CA PRO A 230 15.52 6.18 -14.57
C PRO A 230 16.29 6.96 -13.51
N ILE A 231 16.73 6.29 -12.46
CA ILE A 231 17.59 6.84 -11.40
C ILE A 231 18.98 6.22 -11.40
N CYS A 232 19.19 5.15 -12.18
CA CYS A 232 20.47 4.50 -12.34
C CYS A 232 21.29 5.16 -13.45
N GLU A 233 22.62 5.07 -13.35
CA GLU A 233 23.56 5.60 -14.34
C GLU A 233 24.26 4.47 -15.11
N LYS A 234 24.69 4.75 -16.34
CA LYS A 234 25.46 3.80 -17.14
C LYS A 234 26.77 3.42 -16.44
N GLY A 235 27.05 2.13 -16.33
CA GLY A 235 28.22 1.57 -15.65
C GLY A 235 28.04 1.39 -14.14
N GLN A 236 26.90 1.78 -13.59
CA GLN A 236 26.58 1.56 -12.18
C GLN A 236 26.38 0.08 -11.91
N ARG A 237 26.94 -0.42 -10.80
CA ARG A 237 26.64 -1.74 -10.29
C ARG A 237 25.35 -1.71 -9.50
N VAL A 238 24.46 -2.65 -9.78
CA VAL A 238 23.16 -2.82 -9.14
C VAL A 238 23.08 -4.15 -8.41
N THR A 239 22.29 -4.19 -7.35
CA THR A 239 22.03 -5.40 -6.55
C THR A 239 20.59 -5.86 -6.72
N ALA A 240 20.35 -7.14 -6.45
CA ALA A 240 18.99 -7.70 -6.50
C ALA A 240 18.01 -6.89 -5.64
N GLY A 241 16.86 -6.52 -6.21
CA GLY A 241 15.83 -5.71 -5.56
C GLY A 241 16.11 -4.20 -5.52
N GLN A 242 17.24 -3.72 -6.07
CA GLN A 242 17.51 -2.30 -6.18
C GLN A 242 16.52 -1.63 -7.15
N ILE A 243 16.00 -0.46 -6.76
CA ILE A 243 15.07 0.32 -7.57
C ILE A 243 15.83 1.01 -8.70
N LEU A 244 15.32 0.90 -9.92
CA LEU A 244 15.92 1.44 -11.14
C LEU A 244 15.20 2.67 -11.66
N THR A 245 13.92 2.81 -11.32
CA THR A 245 13.07 3.89 -11.81
C THR A 245 12.30 4.55 -10.69
N GLU A 246 11.99 5.82 -10.88
CA GLU A 246 11.22 6.66 -9.98
C GLU A 246 10.11 7.38 -10.75
N GLY A 247 9.09 7.82 -10.07
CA GLY A 247 7.92 8.51 -10.61
C GLY A 247 6.63 7.77 -10.29
N TYR A 248 5.49 8.30 -10.77
CA TYR A 248 4.16 7.79 -10.50
C TYR A 248 3.90 7.63 -8.98
N SER A 249 3.91 8.77 -8.27
CA SER A 249 3.69 8.84 -6.82
C SER A 249 4.70 8.07 -5.97
N THR A 250 5.95 8.01 -6.42
CA THR A 250 7.06 7.42 -5.66
C THR A 250 8.29 8.32 -5.72
N GLU A 251 9.02 8.41 -4.60
CA GLU A 251 10.29 9.14 -4.47
C GLU A 251 11.21 8.36 -3.54
N ASP A 252 12.46 8.20 -3.89
CA ASP A 252 13.48 7.47 -3.11
C ASP A 252 13.04 6.06 -2.67
N GLY A 253 12.20 5.40 -3.46
CA GLY A 253 11.64 4.10 -3.13
C GLY A 253 10.50 4.10 -2.11
N GLU A 254 10.02 5.27 -1.73
CA GLU A 254 8.87 5.44 -0.84
C GLU A 254 7.64 5.92 -1.60
N LEU A 255 6.47 5.59 -1.07
CA LEU A 255 5.21 6.08 -1.60
C LEU A 255 5.08 7.58 -1.31
N ALA A 256 4.90 8.39 -2.36
CA ALA A 256 4.81 9.84 -2.31
C ALA A 256 3.52 10.28 -3.00
N LEU A 257 2.43 10.43 -2.24
CA LEU A 257 1.09 10.74 -2.77
C LEU A 257 0.88 12.25 -3.03
N GLY A 258 1.77 13.12 -2.58
CA GLY A 258 1.58 14.56 -2.68
C GLY A 258 2.86 15.36 -2.45
N LYS A 259 2.69 16.51 -1.79
CA LYS A 259 3.75 17.47 -1.45
C LYS A 259 3.71 17.83 0.02
N ASN A 260 4.87 18.08 0.60
CA ASN A 260 5.00 18.64 1.93
C ASN A 260 4.82 20.16 1.86
N LEU A 261 3.74 20.67 2.48
CA LEU A 261 3.40 22.08 2.47
C LEU A 261 3.44 22.65 3.89
N LEU A 262 3.93 23.88 4.03
CA LEU A 262 3.85 24.63 5.28
C LEU A 262 2.42 25.17 5.44
N VAL A 263 1.72 24.75 6.48
CA VAL A 263 0.32 25.10 6.75
C VAL A 263 0.20 25.93 8.01
N ALA A 264 -0.59 26.98 7.96
CA ALA A 264 -1.02 27.75 9.14
C ALA A 264 -2.49 27.45 9.46
N TYR A 265 -2.76 26.95 10.65
CA TYR A 265 -4.11 26.70 11.17
C TYR A 265 -4.64 27.96 11.87
N MET A 266 -5.26 28.86 11.13
CA MET A 266 -5.81 30.10 11.67
C MET A 266 -6.92 30.64 10.78
N PRO A 267 -7.93 31.39 11.34
CA PRO A 267 -8.83 32.16 10.53
C PRO A 267 -8.09 33.28 9.79
N TRP A 268 -8.35 33.46 8.50
CA TRP A 268 -7.69 34.50 7.73
C TRP A 268 -8.66 35.34 6.92
N LYS A 269 -9.04 36.48 7.44
CA LYS A 269 -9.92 37.50 6.81
C LYS A 269 -11.24 36.96 6.25
N GLY A 270 -11.71 35.81 6.76
CA GLY A 270 -12.94 35.14 6.29
C GLY A 270 -12.78 34.34 4.98
N TYR A 271 -11.61 34.37 4.33
CA TYR A 271 -11.41 33.66 3.06
C TYR A 271 -11.27 32.14 3.22
N ASN A 272 -11.03 31.65 4.43
CA ASN A 272 -10.94 30.21 4.75
C ASN A 272 -12.11 29.75 5.64
N TYR A 273 -13.30 30.35 5.43
CA TYR A 273 -14.54 29.98 6.14
C TYR A 273 -14.97 28.55 5.72
N GLU A 274 -15.39 27.75 6.70
CA GLU A 274 -15.72 26.32 6.56
C GLU A 274 -14.55 25.51 5.98
N ASP A 275 -14.73 24.85 4.84
CA ASP A 275 -13.75 23.98 4.19
C ASP A 275 -12.86 24.72 3.17
N ALA A 276 -12.94 26.05 3.11
CA ALA A 276 -12.13 26.85 2.19
C ALA A 276 -10.67 26.89 2.64
N ILE A 277 -9.75 26.76 1.69
CA ILE A 277 -8.30 26.80 1.89
C ILE A 277 -7.73 27.96 1.06
N VAL A 278 -6.93 28.81 1.70
CA VAL A 278 -6.18 29.87 1.01
C VAL A 278 -4.80 29.35 0.66
N LEU A 279 -4.47 29.37 -0.63
CA LEU A 279 -3.18 28.92 -1.16
C LEU A 279 -2.29 30.12 -1.49
N ASN A 280 -0.98 29.96 -1.30
CA ASN A 280 -0.01 30.90 -1.78
C ASN A 280 0.18 30.73 -3.31
N GLU A 281 0.34 31.85 -4.04
CA GLU A 281 0.58 31.85 -5.50
C GLU A 281 1.82 31.02 -5.91
N ARG A 282 2.76 30.85 -5.01
CA ARG A 282 3.93 30.00 -5.21
C ARG A 282 3.56 28.59 -5.62
N VAL A 283 2.48 28.03 -5.07
CA VAL A 283 2.00 26.67 -5.38
C VAL A 283 1.71 26.51 -6.87
N VAL A 284 1.13 27.55 -7.49
CA VAL A 284 0.83 27.56 -8.92
C VAL A 284 2.06 27.88 -9.76
N ARG A 285 2.84 28.90 -9.35
CA ARG A 285 4.00 29.37 -10.09
C ARG A 285 5.14 28.34 -10.17
N GLU A 286 5.33 27.54 -9.13
CA GLU A 286 6.38 26.52 -9.05
C GLU A 286 5.88 25.12 -9.43
N ASP A 287 4.67 25.01 -9.97
CA ASP A 287 4.06 23.72 -10.39
C ASP A 287 4.06 22.64 -9.29
N LEU A 288 3.84 23.03 -8.03
CA LEU A 288 3.96 22.10 -6.89
C LEU A 288 2.91 20.99 -6.92
N LEU A 289 1.69 21.29 -7.34
CA LEU A 289 0.56 20.36 -7.40
C LEU A 289 0.11 20.07 -8.84
N THR A 290 0.96 20.34 -9.82
CA THR A 290 0.62 20.15 -11.24
C THR A 290 0.60 18.66 -11.59
N SER A 291 -0.42 18.27 -12.33
CA SER A 291 -0.62 16.91 -12.85
C SER A 291 -0.93 16.95 -14.35
N VAL A 292 -0.71 15.83 -15.03
CA VAL A 292 -0.98 15.69 -16.47
C VAL A 292 -2.12 14.70 -16.66
N HIS A 293 -3.13 15.11 -17.40
CA HIS A 293 -4.28 14.29 -17.76
C HIS A 293 -4.28 14.03 -19.26
N VAL A 294 -4.54 12.80 -19.66
CA VAL A 294 -4.60 12.39 -21.07
C VAL A 294 -6.00 11.87 -21.39
N GLU A 295 -6.67 12.56 -22.29
CA GLU A 295 -7.95 12.11 -22.83
C GLU A 295 -7.72 11.52 -24.22
N GLU A 296 -8.32 10.39 -24.49
CA GLU A 296 -8.24 9.69 -25.76
C GLU A 296 -9.59 9.67 -26.42
N TYR A 297 -9.65 10.23 -27.61
CA TYR A 297 -10.83 10.22 -28.46
C TYR A 297 -10.59 9.31 -29.66
N SER A 298 -11.46 8.33 -29.87
CA SER A 298 -11.41 7.44 -31.02
C SER A 298 -12.62 7.67 -31.91
N LEU A 299 -12.39 7.77 -33.19
CA LEU A 299 -13.43 7.89 -34.22
C LEU A 299 -13.26 6.76 -35.22
N GLU A 300 -14.30 5.99 -35.39
CA GLU A 300 -14.34 4.90 -36.38
C GLU A 300 -15.25 5.26 -37.55
N VAL A 301 -14.75 5.07 -38.76
CA VAL A 301 -15.54 5.17 -40.00
C VAL A 301 -16.09 3.79 -40.32
N ARG A 302 -17.39 3.66 -40.37
CA ARG A 302 -18.09 2.38 -40.57
C ARG A 302 -18.81 2.32 -41.92
N GLU A 303 -18.86 1.15 -42.49
CA GLU A 303 -19.73 0.88 -43.64
C GLU A 303 -21.17 0.66 -43.13
N THR A 304 -22.08 1.51 -43.57
CA THR A 304 -23.50 1.42 -43.25
C THR A 304 -24.33 0.97 -44.45
N LYS A 305 -25.57 0.54 -44.22
CA LYS A 305 -26.50 0.19 -45.31
C LYS A 305 -26.78 1.36 -46.26
N ARG A 306 -26.44 2.60 -45.88
CA ARG A 306 -26.62 3.82 -46.72
C ARG A 306 -25.34 4.26 -47.43
N GLY A 307 -24.24 3.55 -47.25
CA GLY A 307 -22.92 3.85 -47.78
C GLY A 307 -21.86 3.96 -46.69
N MET A 308 -20.62 4.20 -47.06
CA MET A 308 -19.52 4.45 -46.13
C MET A 308 -19.70 5.81 -45.47
N GLU A 309 -19.42 5.85 -44.17
CA GLU A 309 -19.28 7.11 -43.45
C GLU A 309 -17.97 7.78 -43.88
N GLU A 310 -17.93 9.08 -43.89
CA GLU A 310 -16.76 9.87 -44.24
C GLU A 310 -16.41 10.85 -43.11
N LEU A 311 -15.11 11.08 -42.92
CA LEU A 311 -14.64 12.14 -42.04
C LEU A 311 -14.76 13.48 -42.79
N SER A 312 -15.62 14.37 -42.31
CA SER A 312 -15.85 15.70 -42.86
C SER A 312 -15.47 16.77 -41.80
N SER A 313 -15.08 17.92 -42.29
CA SER A 313 -14.84 19.12 -41.47
C SER A 313 -16.06 20.03 -41.37
N ASP A 314 -17.19 19.64 -41.97
CA ASP A 314 -18.44 20.41 -41.96
C ASP A 314 -19.29 20.15 -40.71
#